data_477a819e5500e8ba8a72be07cd33b21a
#
_entry.id   477a819e5500e8ba8a72be07cd33b21a
#
_cell.length_a   1.000
_cell.length_b   1.000
_cell.length_c   1.000
_cell.angle_alpha   90.00
_cell.angle_beta   90.00
_cell.angle_gamma   90.00
#
_symmetry.space_group_name_H-M   'P 1'
#
loop_
_entity.id
_entity.type
_entity.pdbx_description
1 polymer ?
#
loop_
_entity_poly.entity_id
_entity_poly.type
_entity_poly.pdbx_seq_one_letter_code
_entity_poly.pdbx_strand_id
1 'polypeptide(L)'
;MTLKDLQPQAIWKNFELLNAVPRPSKKEERVIQFMIDFGKNLGFETERDLIGNVLIKKPATAGMENRQTVVLQSHLDMVHQKNNDTDFDFDTQGIQMYVDGDWVRAKGTTLGADNGLGVATIMAVLESTNMPHPAIEALFTIDEETGMTGALKLKRNWLKGTILLNLDTEDDDEIGIGCAGGIDISATRNYPMIPVPQ
;
A
#
# COMPACT_ATOMS: atom_id res chain seq x y z
N MET A 1 -1.02 -18.55 19.50
CA MET A 1 -1.89 -17.71 18.68
C MET A 1 -1.22 -17.53 17.33
N THR A 2 -1.95 -17.63 16.24
CA THR A 2 -1.48 -17.43 14.87
C THR A 2 -2.19 -16.21 14.28
N LEU A 3 -1.74 -15.69 13.13
CA LEU A 3 -2.45 -14.58 12.46
C LEU A 3 -3.92 -14.92 12.17
N LYS A 4 -4.25 -16.19 11.94
CA LYS A 4 -5.62 -16.64 11.68
C LYS A 4 -6.58 -16.50 12.87
N ASP A 5 -6.03 -16.37 14.08
CA ASP A 5 -6.81 -16.20 15.32
C ASP A 5 -7.10 -14.72 15.61
N LEU A 6 -6.46 -13.79 14.88
CA LEU A 6 -6.59 -12.35 15.10
C LEU A 6 -7.88 -11.79 14.51
N GLN A 7 -8.40 -10.72 15.14
CA GLN A 7 -9.58 -10.00 14.69
C GLN A 7 -9.24 -8.55 14.33
N PRO A 8 -9.86 -7.96 13.32
CA PRO A 8 -10.81 -8.54 12.35
C PRO A 8 -10.13 -9.53 11.39
N GLN A 9 -10.65 -10.75 11.30
CA GLN A 9 -10.03 -11.84 10.54
C GLN A 9 -9.80 -11.50 9.07
N ALA A 10 -10.72 -10.76 8.43
CA ALA A 10 -10.61 -10.38 7.03
C ALA A 10 -9.36 -9.52 6.76
N ILE A 11 -9.01 -8.61 7.68
CA ILE A 11 -7.82 -7.75 7.54
C ILE A 11 -6.56 -8.59 7.68
N TRP A 12 -6.45 -9.41 8.72
CA TRP A 12 -5.25 -10.22 8.95
C TRP A 12 -5.01 -11.27 7.87
N LYS A 13 -6.09 -11.88 7.35
CA LYS A 13 -6.03 -12.77 6.18
C LYS A 13 -5.45 -12.04 4.96
N ASN A 14 -5.96 -10.86 4.65
CA ASN A 14 -5.49 -10.09 3.50
C ASN A 14 -4.07 -9.55 3.69
N PHE A 15 -3.69 -9.20 4.92
CA PHE A 15 -2.32 -8.81 5.23
C PHE A 15 -1.34 -9.97 5.08
N GLU A 16 -1.73 -11.20 5.46
CA GLU A 16 -0.93 -12.42 5.24
C GLU A 16 -0.76 -12.70 3.74
N LEU A 17 -1.83 -12.58 2.94
CA LEU A 17 -1.78 -12.76 1.49
C LEU A 17 -0.90 -11.71 0.81
N LEU A 18 -1.03 -10.45 1.19
CA LEU A 18 -0.22 -9.35 0.65
C LEU A 18 1.26 -9.55 0.97
N ASN A 19 1.59 -9.86 2.22
CA ASN A 19 2.97 -10.05 2.67
C ASN A 19 3.64 -11.33 2.15
N ALA A 20 2.86 -12.26 1.60
CA ALA A 20 3.42 -13.38 0.84
C ALA A 20 3.98 -12.94 -0.52
N VAL A 21 3.61 -11.75 -1.00
CA VAL A 21 4.07 -11.18 -2.28
C VAL A 21 5.23 -10.21 -2.04
N PRO A 22 6.42 -10.42 -2.62
CA PRO A 22 7.51 -9.47 -2.60
C PRO A 22 7.08 -8.11 -3.19
N ARG A 23 7.29 -7.03 -2.41
CA ARG A 23 6.85 -5.68 -2.78
C ARG A 23 7.80 -4.56 -2.33
N PRO A 24 9.15 -4.74 -2.47
CA PRO A 24 10.07 -3.66 -2.13
C PRO A 24 9.88 -2.47 -3.07
N SER A 25 10.04 -1.26 -2.55
CA SER A 25 9.92 -0.01 -3.32
C SER A 25 10.76 -0.07 -4.59
N LYS A 26 10.21 0.39 -5.71
CA LYS A 26 10.75 0.35 -7.09
C LYS A 26 10.79 -1.04 -7.74
N LYS A 27 10.21 -2.07 -7.11
CA LYS A 27 10.11 -3.43 -7.66
C LYS A 27 8.71 -4.02 -7.43
N GLU A 28 7.68 -3.20 -7.62
CA GLU A 28 6.29 -3.51 -7.24
C GLU A 28 5.53 -4.36 -8.27
N GLU A 29 6.12 -4.75 -9.40
CA GLU A 29 5.39 -5.43 -10.48
C GLU A 29 4.60 -6.67 -10.01
N ARG A 30 5.12 -7.42 -9.04
CA ARG A 30 4.43 -8.60 -8.50
C ARG A 30 3.19 -8.24 -7.68
N VAL A 31 3.30 -7.23 -6.81
CA VAL A 31 2.18 -6.78 -6.00
C VAL A 31 1.14 -6.03 -6.83
N ILE A 32 1.56 -5.31 -7.87
CA ILE A 32 0.67 -4.71 -8.87
C ILE A 32 -0.16 -5.81 -9.54
N GLN A 33 0.49 -6.87 -10.03
CA GLN A 33 -0.21 -7.98 -10.66
C GLN A 33 -1.15 -8.69 -9.67
N PHE A 34 -0.71 -8.91 -8.43
CA PHE A 34 -1.53 -9.46 -7.37
C PHE A 34 -2.81 -8.65 -7.15
N MET A 35 -2.71 -7.31 -7.08
CA MET A 35 -3.88 -6.44 -6.90
C MET A 35 -4.81 -6.43 -8.12
N ILE A 36 -4.25 -6.49 -9.33
CA ILE A 36 -5.05 -6.60 -10.56
C ILE A 36 -5.85 -7.91 -10.56
N ASP A 37 -5.21 -9.02 -10.21
CA ASP A 37 -5.85 -10.33 -10.16
C ASP A 37 -6.88 -10.38 -9.04
N PHE A 38 -6.59 -9.78 -7.89
CA PHE A 38 -7.53 -9.65 -6.77
C PHE A 38 -8.83 -8.94 -7.20
N GLY A 39 -8.73 -7.76 -7.81
CA GLY A 39 -9.90 -7.00 -8.26
C GLY A 39 -10.71 -7.74 -9.33
N LYS A 40 -10.02 -8.35 -10.31
CA LYS A 40 -10.66 -9.14 -11.38
C LYS A 40 -11.36 -10.39 -10.83
N ASN A 41 -10.77 -11.09 -9.88
CA ASN A 41 -11.37 -12.27 -9.24
C ASN A 41 -12.64 -11.93 -8.46
N LEU A 42 -12.76 -10.71 -7.94
CA LEU A 42 -13.99 -10.18 -7.35
C LEU A 42 -15.04 -9.74 -8.40
N GLY A 43 -14.69 -9.74 -9.67
CA GLY A 43 -15.55 -9.29 -10.77
C GLY A 43 -15.65 -7.77 -10.89
N PHE A 44 -14.71 -7.01 -10.30
CA PHE A 44 -14.71 -5.55 -10.35
C PHE A 44 -13.91 -5.02 -11.54
N GLU A 45 -14.33 -3.85 -12.03
CA GLU A 45 -13.55 -3.08 -12.98
C GLU A 45 -12.21 -2.73 -12.34
N THR A 46 -11.12 -3.17 -12.99
CA THR A 46 -9.76 -3.02 -12.46
C THR A 46 -8.87 -2.48 -13.56
N GLU A 47 -8.24 -1.35 -13.29
CA GLU A 47 -7.38 -0.63 -14.21
C GLU A 47 -5.97 -0.48 -13.61
N ARG A 48 -4.98 -0.39 -14.49
CA ARG A 48 -3.62 0.03 -14.16
C ARG A 48 -3.27 1.27 -14.99
N ASP A 49 -2.69 2.27 -14.39
CA ASP A 49 -2.15 3.40 -15.15
C ASP A 49 -0.74 3.12 -15.69
N LEU A 50 -0.20 4.06 -16.47
CA LEU A 50 1.12 3.91 -17.10
C LEU A 50 2.29 3.88 -16.10
N ILE A 51 2.07 4.39 -14.90
CA ILE A 51 3.09 4.45 -13.85
C ILE A 51 3.12 3.16 -13.05
N GLY A 52 1.98 2.48 -12.91
CA GLY A 52 1.84 1.25 -12.15
C GLY A 52 0.80 1.33 -11.03
N ASN A 53 0.16 2.48 -10.82
CA ASN A 53 -0.95 2.57 -9.87
C ASN A 53 -2.11 1.67 -10.31
N VAL A 54 -2.82 1.08 -9.34
CA VAL A 54 -3.97 0.22 -9.58
C VAL A 54 -5.23 0.88 -9.04
N LEU A 55 -6.31 0.86 -9.82
CA LEU A 55 -7.63 1.33 -9.44
C LEU A 55 -8.65 0.21 -9.57
N ILE A 56 -9.33 -0.13 -8.47
CA ILE A 56 -10.41 -1.11 -8.43
C ILE A 56 -11.70 -0.37 -8.08
N LYS A 57 -12.75 -0.56 -8.91
CA LYS A 57 -14.03 0.13 -8.74
C LYS A 57 -15.09 -0.84 -8.25
N LYS A 58 -15.63 -0.61 -7.07
CA LYS A 58 -16.74 -1.37 -6.49
C LYS A 58 -18.02 -0.55 -6.60
N PRO A 59 -19.08 -1.08 -7.27
CA PRO A 59 -20.37 -0.39 -7.37
C PRO A 59 -21.00 -0.16 -5.99
N ALA A 60 -21.83 0.89 -5.85
CA ALA A 60 -22.61 1.12 -4.66
C ALA A 60 -23.54 -0.06 -4.34
N THR A 61 -23.77 -0.31 -3.06
CA THR A 61 -24.83 -1.22 -2.63
C THR A 61 -26.22 -0.62 -2.85
N ALA A 62 -27.23 -1.48 -2.95
CA ALA A 62 -28.63 -1.05 -3.15
C ALA A 62 -29.04 0.02 -2.15
N GLY A 63 -29.59 1.13 -2.64
CA GLY A 63 -30.01 2.29 -1.86
C GLY A 63 -28.89 3.31 -1.54
N MET A 64 -27.65 3.06 -1.98
CA MET A 64 -26.52 3.96 -1.79
C MET A 64 -26.02 4.59 -3.11
N GLU A 65 -26.70 4.37 -4.23
CA GLU A 65 -26.28 4.78 -5.58
C GLU A 65 -26.19 6.30 -5.74
N ASN A 66 -27.01 7.04 -4.98
CA ASN A 66 -27.06 8.51 -5.02
C ASN A 66 -26.08 9.17 -4.02
N ARG A 67 -25.24 8.40 -3.36
CA ARG A 67 -24.21 8.91 -2.45
C ARG A 67 -22.94 9.27 -3.23
N GLN A 68 -22.15 10.17 -2.66
CA GLN A 68 -20.85 10.54 -3.24
C GLN A 68 -19.92 9.31 -3.25
N THR A 69 -19.23 9.13 -4.35
CA THR A 69 -18.17 8.11 -4.47
C THR A 69 -17.02 8.41 -3.51
N VAL A 70 -16.55 7.39 -2.82
CA VAL A 70 -15.42 7.48 -1.89
C VAL A 70 -14.21 6.83 -2.50
N VAL A 71 -13.08 7.52 -2.47
CA VAL A 71 -11.76 6.96 -2.80
C VAL A 71 -11.11 6.45 -1.52
N LEU A 72 -10.73 5.18 -1.48
CA LEU A 72 -9.88 4.60 -0.45
C LEU A 72 -8.48 4.47 -1.02
N GLN A 73 -7.47 5.02 -0.36
CA GLN A 73 -6.12 5.05 -0.90
C GLN A 73 -5.10 4.48 0.10
N SER A 74 -4.17 3.68 -0.43
CA SER A 74 -2.98 3.15 0.25
C SER A 74 -1.86 2.92 -0.76
N HIS A 75 -0.59 2.80 -0.30
CA HIS A 75 0.51 2.43 -1.18
C HIS A 75 0.87 0.94 -1.10
N LEU A 76 1.38 0.38 -2.20
CA LEU A 76 1.68 -1.05 -2.33
C LEU A 76 3.08 -1.42 -1.89
N ASP A 77 4.04 -0.53 -2.04
CA ASP A 77 5.43 -0.76 -1.71
C ASP A 77 5.68 -0.78 -0.20
N MET A 78 6.87 -1.14 0.19
CA MET A 78 7.32 -1.12 1.58
C MET A 78 8.82 -0.89 1.66
N VAL A 79 9.27 -0.28 2.75
CA VAL A 79 10.69 -0.26 3.14
C VAL A 79 11.20 -1.68 3.31
N HIS A 80 12.33 -2.01 2.67
CA HIS A 80 12.89 -3.36 2.64
C HIS A 80 14.25 -3.40 3.35
N GLN A 81 14.21 -3.55 4.66
CA GLN A 81 15.39 -3.66 5.52
C GLN A 81 15.38 -4.97 6.31
N LYS A 82 16.57 -5.49 6.59
CA LYS A 82 16.75 -6.70 7.39
C LYS A 82 17.92 -6.56 8.36
N ASN A 83 17.93 -7.38 9.40
CA ASN A 83 19.07 -7.49 10.29
C ASN A 83 20.30 -8.06 9.56
N ASN A 84 21.49 -7.69 10.00
CA ASN A 84 22.75 -8.14 9.36
C ASN A 84 22.95 -9.65 9.38
N ASP A 85 22.39 -10.35 10.36
CA ASP A 85 22.46 -11.79 10.56
C ASP A 85 21.30 -12.56 9.90
N THR A 86 20.40 -11.86 9.21
CA THR A 86 19.23 -12.45 8.56
C THR A 86 19.54 -12.75 7.09
N ASP A 87 19.43 -14.02 6.71
CA ASP A 87 19.45 -14.42 5.31
C ASP A 87 18.03 -14.31 4.72
N PHE A 88 17.78 -13.25 3.94
CA PHE A 88 16.50 -12.97 3.34
C PHE A 88 16.66 -12.17 2.04
N ASP A 89 15.89 -12.53 1.03
CA ASP A 89 15.85 -11.88 -0.28
C ASP A 89 14.46 -11.26 -0.51
N PHE A 90 14.38 -9.93 -0.44
CA PHE A 90 13.14 -9.18 -0.66
C PHE A 90 12.61 -9.27 -2.09
N ASP A 91 13.41 -9.69 -3.05
CA ASP A 91 12.96 -9.83 -4.43
C ASP A 91 12.20 -11.14 -4.66
N THR A 92 12.38 -12.14 -3.80
CA THR A 92 11.83 -13.48 -4.05
C THR A 92 11.03 -14.06 -2.88
N GLN A 93 11.22 -13.55 -1.66
CA GLN A 93 10.62 -14.11 -0.46
C GLN A 93 9.54 -13.21 0.12
N GLY A 94 8.45 -13.82 0.55
CA GLY A 94 7.41 -13.15 1.35
C GLY A 94 7.85 -12.97 2.81
N ILE A 95 7.31 -11.95 3.47
CA ILE A 95 7.62 -11.61 4.87
C ILE A 95 7.15 -12.72 5.81
N GLN A 96 8.04 -13.20 6.66
CA GLN A 96 7.74 -14.22 7.67
C GLN A 96 7.21 -13.55 8.94
N MET A 97 5.89 -13.56 9.09
CA MET A 97 5.21 -12.94 10.23
C MET A 97 4.96 -13.95 11.36
N TYR A 98 4.93 -13.44 12.59
CA TYR A 98 4.54 -14.19 13.78
C TYR A 98 3.85 -13.30 14.81
N VAL A 99 3.06 -13.90 15.70
CA VAL A 99 2.41 -13.20 16.80
C VAL A 99 3.30 -13.31 18.03
N ASP A 100 3.57 -12.17 18.66
CA ASP A 100 4.38 -12.03 19.88
C ASP A 100 3.59 -11.23 20.93
N GLY A 101 2.85 -11.91 21.78
CA GLY A 101 1.91 -11.26 22.71
C GLY A 101 0.83 -10.50 21.98
N ASP A 102 0.78 -9.19 22.17
CA ASP A 102 -0.17 -8.27 21.54
C ASP A 102 0.35 -7.68 20.19
N TRP A 103 1.49 -8.17 19.70
CA TRP A 103 2.14 -7.65 18.51
C TRP A 103 2.19 -8.67 17.38
N VAL A 104 2.10 -8.19 16.15
CA VAL A 104 2.53 -8.93 14.95
C VAL A 104 3.90 -8.41 14.56
N ARG A 105 4.85 -9.33 14.37
CA ARG A 105 6.25 -9.02 14.04
C ARG A 105 6.71 -9.76 12.79
N ALA A 106 7.77 -9.26 12.17
CA ALA A 106 8.50 -9.96 11.11
C ALA A 106 9.80 -10.58 11.64
N LYS A 107 10.18 -11.71 11.09
CA LYS A 107 11.37 -12.45 11.49
C LYS A 107 12.63 -11.85 10.84
N GLY A 108 13.26 -10.92 11.54
CA GLY A 108 14.53 -10.32 11.14
C GLY A 108 14.46 -9.32 9.98
N THR A 109 13.25 -8.93 9.55
CA THR A 109 13.01 -7.97 8.47
C THR A 109 12.05 -6.88 8.91
N THR A 110 11.91 -5.83 8.09
CA THR A 110 10.74 -4.93 8.15
C THR A 110 9.45 -5.73 7.93
N LEU A 111 8.35 -5.29 8.57
CA LEU A 111 7.05 -5.97 8.53
C LEU A 111 6.21 -5.55 7.31
N GLY A 112 6.34 -4.29 6.89
CA GLY A 112 5.49 -3.71 5.86
C GLY A 112 4.04 -3.49 6.32
N ALA A 113 3.82 -3.19 7.61
CA ALA A 113 2.51 -2.76 8.13
C ALA A 113 2.14 -1.41 7.52
N ASP A 114 3.10 -0.54 7.38
CA ASP A 114 3.11 0.62 6.54
C ASP A 114 3.41 0.19 5.08
N ASN A 115 2.50 0.39 4.15
CA ASN A 115 1.06 0.64 4.33
C ASN A 115 0.23 -0.63 4.08
N GLY A 116 0.82 -1.81 4.35
CA GLY A 116 0.20 -3.11 4.11
C GLY A 116 -1.09 -3.34 4.90
N LEU A 117 -1.24 -2.75 6.09
CA LEU A 117 -2.49 -2.82 6.84
C LEU A 117 -3.59 -1.98 6.19
N GLY A 118 -3.26 -0.80 5.67
CA GLY A 118 -4.18 0.02 4.87
C GLY A 118 -4.64 -0.73 3.62
N VAL A 119 -3.71 -1.33 2.86
CA VAL A 119 -4.03 -2.18 1.70
C VAL A 119 -4.94 -3.34 2.09
N ALA A 120 -4.59 -4.09 3.15
CA ALA A 120 -5.39 -5.22 3.62
C ALA A 120 -6.80 -4.81 4.09
N THR A 121 -6.92 -3.62 4.68
CA THR A 121 -8.22 -3.05 5.08
C THR A 121 -9.07 -2.73 3.85
N ILE A 122 -8.49 -2.10 2.83
CA ILE A 122 -9.19 -1.83 1.57
C ILE A 122 -9.61 -3.14 0.89
N MET A 123 -8.73 -4.15 0.87
CA MET A 123 -9.07 -5.48 0.34
C MET A 123 -10.26 -6.09 1.09
N ALA A 124 -10.30 -6.01 2.42
CA ALA A 124 -11.42 -6.51 3.22
C ALA A 124 -12.73 -5.75 2.94
N VAL A 125 -12.68 -4.45 2.70
CA VAL A 125 -13.83 -3.65 2.27
C VAL A 125 -14.30 -4.06 0.87
N LEU A 126 -13.39 -4.33 -0.05
CA LEU A 126 -13.73 -4.80 -1.40
C LEU A 126 -14.38 -6.20 -1.37
N GLU A 127 -13.89 -7.12 -0.55
CA GLU A 127 -14.46 -8.47 -0.37
C GLU A 127 -15.82 -8.46 0.36
N SER A 128 -16.10 -7.44 1.17
CA SER A 128 -17.33 -7.38 1.99
C SER A 128 -18.59 -7.37 1.14
N THR A 129 -19.56 -8.24 1.49
CA THR A 129 -20.88 -8.34 0.83
C THR A 129 -22.04 -7.89 1.72
N ASN A 130 -21.77 -7.59 3.00
CA ASN A 130 -22.79 -7.30 4.01
C ASN A 130 -22.72 -5.88 4.58
N MET A 131 -21.81 -5.05 4.09
CA MET A 131 -21.63 -3.67 4.53
C MET A 131 -22.26 -2.73 3.50
N PRO A 132 -23.26 -1.87 3.85
CA PRO A 132 -23.75 -0.83 2.96
C PRO A 132 -22.66 0.20 2.67
N HIS A 133 -22.47 0.53 1.40
CA HIS A 133 -21.45 1.51 0.97
C HIS A 133 -21.86 2.24 -0.32
N PRO A 134 -21.43 3.50 -0.51
CA PRO A 134 -21.50 4.18 -1.81
C PRO A 134 -20.59 3.50 -2.83
N ALA A 135 -20.55 4.01 -4.04
CA ALA A 135 -19.51 3.58 -5.00
C ALA A 135 -18.12 3.84 -4.38
N ILE A 136 -17.23 2.87 -4.52
CA ILE A 136 -15.85 2.91 -4.00
C ILE A 136 -14.87 2.86 -5.17
N GLU A 137 -13.89 3.73 -5.12
CA GLU A 137 -12.69 3.70 -5.93
C GLU A 137 -11.51 3.37 -5.01
N ALA A 138 -11.02 2.14 -5.07
CA ALA A 138 -9.85 1.71 -4.32
C ALA A 138 -8.59 1.99 -5.14
N LEU A 139 -7.83 3.00 -4.74
CA LEU A 139 -6.60 3.43 -5.37
C LEU A 139 -5.39 2.90 -4.60
N PHE A 140 -4.55 2.17 -5.32
CA PHE A 140 -3.29 1.66 -4.80
C PHE A 140 -2.14 2.31 -5.56
N THR A 141 -1.33 3.11 -4.85
CA THR A 141 -0.18 3.81 -5.42
C THR A 141 1.10 3.00 -5.25
N ILE A 142 2.13 3.36 -6.00
CA ILE A 142 3.46 2.75 -5.95
C ILE A 142 4.52 3.76 -5.54
N ASP A 143 5.68 3.25 -5.09
CA ASP A 143 6.89 4.03 -4.80
C ASP A 143 6.61 5.22 -3.88
N GLU A 144 5.87 4.99 -2.79
CA GLU A 144 5.62 6.02 -1.78
C GLU A 144 6.89 6.30 -1.00
N GLU A 145 7.50 5.25 -0.45
CA GLU A 145 8.62 5.24 0.50
C GLU A 145 9.91 5.89 -0.02
N THR A 146 10.07 6.00 -1.35
CA THR A 146 11.32 6.49 -1.94
C THR A 146 11.15 7.68 -2.89
N GLY A 147 9.93 8.16 -3.09
CA GLY A 147 9.74 9.31 -3.97
C GLY A 147 8.31 9.66 -4.34
N MET A 148 7.30 8.98 -3.78
CA MET A 148 5.87 9.22 -4.04
C MET A 148 5.54 9.22 -5.55
N THR A 149 6.27 8.44 -6.35
CA THR A 149 6.18 8.48 -7.82
C THR A 149 4.77 8.21 -8.30
N GLY A 150 4.07 7.25 -7.67
CA GLY A 150 2.69 6.90 -8.00
C GLY A 150 1.73 8.06 -7.80
N ALA A 151 1.79 8.71 -6.64
CA ALA A 151 0.92 9.83 -6.30
C ALA A 151 1.21 11.07 -7.18
N LEU A 152 2.49 11.44 -7.32
CA LEU A 152 2.90 12.62 -8.09
C LEU A 152 2.59 12.53 -9.58
N LYS A 153 2.56 11.31 -10.14
CA LYS A 153 2.31 11.05 -11.55
C LYS A 153 0.93 10.44 -11.82
N LEU A 154 0.03 10.51 -10.83
CA LEU A 154 -1.33 9.99 -10.97
C LEU A 154 -2.02 10.56 -12.21
N LYS A 155 -2.68 9.69 -12.97
CA LYS A 155 -3.41 10.06 -14.17
C LYS A 155 -4.53 11.06 -13.85
N ARG A 156 -4.53 12.20 -14.51
CA ARG A 156 -5.56 13.23 -14.34
C ARG A 156 -6.96 12.69 -14.71
N ASN A 157 -7.97 13.09 -13.96
CA ASN A 157 -9.39 12.72 -14.18
C ASN A 157 -9.65 11.20 -14.15
N TRP A 158 -8.78 10.41 -13.54
CA TRP A 158 -8.97 8.97 -13.39
C TRP A 158 -9.99 8.65 -12.29
N LEU A 159 -9.87 9.35 -11.17
CA LEU A 159 -10.80 9.25 -10.05
C LEU A 159 -12.07 10.09 -10.30
N LYS A 160 -13.21 9.59 -9.82
CA LYS A 160 -14.52 10.27 -9.83
C LYS A 160 -14.96 10.68 -8.43
N GLY A 161 -14.43 9.99 -7.42
CA GLY A 161 -14.74 10.28 -6.02
C GLY A 161 -14.27 11.67 -5.60
N THR A 162 -15.08 12.33 -4.78
CA THR A 162 -14.81 13.65 -4.21
C THR A 162 -14.42 13.61 -2.74
N ILE A 163 -14.51 12.42 -2.13
CA ILE A 163 -14.07 12.15 -0.77
C ILE A 163 -12.91 11.16 -0.89
N LEU A 164 -11.74 11.51 -0.37
CA LEU A 164 -10.58 10.63 -0.32
C LEU A 164 -10.27 10.32 1.13
N LEU A 165 -10.19 9.02 1.44
CA LEU A 165 -9.70 8.49 2.70
C LEU A 165 -8.35 7.81 2.43
N ASN A 166 -7.29 8.44 2.89
CA ASN A 166 -5.95 7.86 2.89
C ASN A 166 -5.82 7.02 4.16
N LEU A 167 -5.42 5.75 4.01
CA LEU A 167 -5.25 4.81 5.12
C LEU A 167 -3.79 4.68 5.54
N ASP A 168 -3.03 5.71 5.27
CA ASP A 168 -1.60 5.80 5.57
C ASP A 168 -1.42 6.71 6.80
N THR A 169 -1.75 6.18 7.96
CA THR A 169 -1.68 6.87 9.24
C THR A 169 -1.19 5.92 10.33
N GLU A 170 -0.42 6.43 11.28
CA GLU A 170 0.08 5.68 12.42
C GLU A 170 -0.79 5.84 13.66
N ASP A 171 -1.51 6.98 13.76
CA ASP A 171 -2.38 7.28 14.90
C ASP A 171 -3.76 6.64 14.71
N ASP A 172 -4.24 5.92 15.71
CA ASP A 172 -5.49 5.17 15.66
C ASP A 172 -6.70 5.92 16.25
N ASP A 173 -6.47 7.08 16.87
CA ASP A 173 -7.45 7.90 17.56
C ASP A 173 -7.69 9.27 16.90
N GLU A 174 -7.02 9.58 15.78
CA GLU A 174 -7.14 10.85 15.08
C GLU A 174 -7.57 10.69 13.61
N ILE A 175 -8.29 11.69 13.11
CA ILE A 175 -8.55 11.87 11.68
C ILE A 175 -7.81 13.12 11.22
N GLY A 176 -6.68 12.93 10.55
CA GLY A 176 -5.90 14.02 9.96
C GLY A 176 -6.55 14.59 8.71
N ILE A 177 -6.60 15.91 8.57
CA ILE A 177 -7.09 16.62 7.37
C ILE A 177 -5.99 17.36 6.62
N GLY A 178 -4.74 17.01 6.88
CA GLY A 178 -3.56 17.55 6.23
C GLY A 178 -2.31 16.83 6.69
N CYS A 179 -1.20 17.11 6.02
CA CYS A 179 0.11 16.64 6.46
C CYS A 179 1.18 17.71 6.26
N ALA A 180 2.38 17.49 6.84
CA ALA A 180 3.52 18.36 6.64
C ALA A 180 3.97 18.33 5.18
N GLY A 181 4.41 19.47 4.66
CA GLY A 181 5.09 19.56 3.38
C GLY A 181 6.60 19.49 3.57
N GLY A 182 7.31 19.09 2.52
CA GLY A 182 8.77 19.04 2.49
C GLY A 182 9.31 19.55 1.16
N ILE A 183 10.58 19.90 1.14
CA ILE A 183 11.33 20.23 -0.07
C ILE A 183 12.75 19.67 0.05
N ASP A 184 13.17 18.96 -0.99
CA ASP A 184 14.55 18.51 -1.13
C ASP A 184 15.31 19.51 -2.03
N ILE A 185 16.46 19.99 -1.53
CA ILE A 185 17.32 20.89 -2.27
C ILE A 185 18.67 20.22 -2.50
N SER A 186 19.01 19.97 -3.76
CA SER A 186 20.31 19.42 -4.14
C SER A 186 21.19 20.47 -4.76
N ALA A 187 22.41 20.66 -4.24
CA ALA A 187 23.45 21.50 -4.81
C ALA A 187 24.62 20.63 -5.28
N THR A 188 24.94 20.68 -6.55
CA THR A 188 26.03 19.86 -7.14
C THR A 188 27.13 20.76 -7.71
N ARG A 189 28.38 20.45 -7.42
CA ARG A 189 29.55 21.10 -8.00
C ARG A 189 30.61 20.05 -8.37
N ASN A 190 31.13 20.15 -9.55
CA ASN A 190 32.26 19.33 -10.00
C ASN A 190 33.58 20.01 -9.62
N TYR A 191 34.48 19.27 -9.01
CA TYR A 191 35.84 19.71 -8.69
C TYR A 191 36.84 18.92 -9.53
N PRO A 192 37.84 19.57 -10.13
CA PRO A 192 38.92 18.85 -10.81
C PRO A 192 39.74 18.06 -9.76
N MET A 193 40.07 16.83 -10.07
CA MET A 193 41.02 16.05 -9.30
C MET A 193 42.43 16.58 -9.47
N ILE A 194 43.12 16.92 -8.39
CA ILE A 194 44.54 17.29 -8.38
C ILE A 194 45.34 16.22 -7.62
N PRO A 195 46.59 15.93 -8.07
CA PRO A 195 47.46 15.00 -7.33
C PRO A 195 47.71 15.56 -5.92
N VAL A 196 47.67 14.66 -4.94
CA VAL A 196 48.09 14.99 -3.58
C VAL A 196 49.62 15.12 -3.57
N PRO A 197 50.22 16.22 -3.07
CA PRO A 197 51.64 16.31 -2.89
C PRO A 197 52.15 15.19 -2.00
N GLN A 198 53.28 14.54 -2.40
CA GLN A 198 53.96 13.51 -1.62
C GLN A 198 54.64 14.11 -0.39
#